data_9f66413976f0d51323cd277abd626daf
#
_entry.id   9f66413976f0d51323cd277abd626daf
#
_cell.length_a   1.000
_cell.length_b   1.000
_cell.length_c   1.000
_cell.angle_alpha   90.00
_cell.angle_beta   90.00
_cell.angle_gamma   90.00
#
_symmetry.space_group_name_H-M   'P 1'
#
loop_
_entity.id
_entity.type
_entity.pdbx_description
1 polymer ?
#
loop_
_entity_poly.entity_id
_entity_poly.type
_entity_poly.pdbx_seq_one_letter_code
_entity_poly.pdbx_strand_id
1 'polypeptide(L)'
;MDAYQQYIHKSRYARYLPSEERRETWKETITRYIKYWGDQLNDDERVEIFKAIHDLEVMPSMRALMTAGEALDRDNMAGFNCSYIAIDSPRSFDEMMYVLMCGTGVGYSVEEQYISKLPEIAEEFHATDTVIHVPDSKIGWAKSYRELVSLLYSGQIPEWDTSRVRPAGASLKTFGGRASGPEPLVDLFKFTVRLFKGAAGRKLTPLECHDLCCKIAQIVVVGGVRRSALISLSDLSDDALRQAKHGAWYNTESQRGLANNSACYTSKPSFEQFLDEWRSLYESKSGERGIFSRAASQKQAERNGRRDSDRDFGTNPCSEIILRKSQVCNLSEVVVRPEDTAESLRR
;
A
#
# COMPACT_ATOMS: atom_id res chain seq x y z
N MET A 1 -0.34 29.69 -10.61
CA MET A 1 -1.09 28.52 -11.14
C MET A 1 -1.96 28.93 -12.30
N ASP A 2 -1.88 28.21 -13.40
CA ASP A 2 -2.79 28.34 -14.55
C ASP A 2 -4.19 27.73 -14.25
N ALA A 3 -5.12 27.83 -15.19
CA ALA A 3 -6.49 27.34 -15.02
C ALA A 3 -6.57 25.82 -14.83
N TYR A 4 -5.71 25.06 -15.52
CA TYR A 4 -5.66 23.59 -15.39
C TYR A 4 -5.11 23.17 -14.03
N GLN A 5 -4.03 23.80 -13.58
CA GLN A 5 -3.46 23.56 -12.24
C GLN A 5 -4.46 23.90 -11.12
N GLN A 6 -5.21 24.99 -11.27
CA GLN A 6 -6.28 25.35 -10.33
C GLN A 6 -7.41 24.31 -10.32
N TYR A 7 -7.80 23.80 -11.47
CA TYR A 7 -8.79 22.73 -11.58
C TYR A 7 -8.32 21.45 -10.88
N ILE A 8 -7.06 21.02 -11.11
CA ILE A 8 -6.46 19.86 -10.46
C ILE A 8 -6.43 20.06 -8.93
N HIS A 9 -5.95 21.20 -8.46
CA HIS A 9 -5.95 21.52 -7.03
C HIS A 9 -7.35 21.43 -6.44
N LYS A 10 -8.33 22.12 -6.99
CA LYS A 10 -9.70 22.14 -6.46
C LYS A 10 -10.38 20.77 -6.52
N SER A 11 -10.17 19.99 -7.58
CA SER A 11 -10.83 18.69 -7.74
C SER A 11 -10.20 17.57 -6.91
N ARG A 12 -8.89 17.65 -6.58
CA ARG A 12 -8.12 16.56 -5.97
C ARG A 12 -7.59 16.83 -4.57
N TYR A 13 -7.21 18.09 -4.26
CA TYR A 13 -6.42 18.41 -3.08
C TYR A 13 -7.07 19.38 -2.10
N ALA A 14 -7.87 20.30 -2.60
CA ALA A 14 -8.53 21.31 -1.77
C ALA A 14 -9.59 20.66 -0.88
N ARG A 15 -9.55 20.97 0.41
CA ARG A 15 -10.60 20.58 1.36
C ARG A 15 -11.87 21.36 1.08
N TYR A 16 -13.00 20.74 1.36
CA TYR A 16 -14.29 21.41 1.39
C TYR A 16 -14.45 22.12 2.74
N LEU A 17 -14.79 23.39 2.69
CA LEU A 17 -15.07 24.24 3.86
C LEU A 17 -16.59 24.36 4.03
N PRO A 18 -17.22 23.59 4.95
CA PRO A 18 -18.69 23.54 5.07
C PRO A 18 -19.30 24.89 5.44
N SER A 19 -18.62 25.70 6.25
CA SER A 19 -19.09 27.04 6.67
C SER A 19 -19.13 28.06 5.53
N GLU A 20 -18.35 27.83 4.47
CA GLU A 20 -18.22 28.75 3.34
C GLU A 20 -18.79 28.13 2.05
N GLU A 21 -19.29 26.90 2.11
CA GLU A 21 -19.87 26.11 1.00
C GLU A 21 -18.95 26.05 -0.24
N ARG A 22 -17.64 26.10 -0.02
CA ARG A 22 -16.62 26.05 -1.08
C ARG A 22 -15.42 25.19 -0.72
N ARG A 23 -14.57 24.97 -1.68
CA ARG A 23 -13.26 24.35 -1.44
C ARG A 23 -12.17 25.41 -1.19
N GLU A 24 -11.13 24.99 -0.45
CA GLU A 24 -9.93 25.79 -0.20
C GLU A 24 -9.35 26.37 -1.51
N THR A 25 -8.82 27.56 -1.41
CA THR A 25 -7.87 28.11 -2.40
C THR A 25 -6.48 27.49 -2.22
N TRP A 26 -5.61 27.66 -3.20
CA TRP A 26 -4.23 27.18 -3.10
C TRP A 26 -3.49 27.79 -1.88
N LYS A 27 -3.66 29.09 -1.69
CA LYS A 27 -3.10 29.78 -0.53
C LYS A 27 -3.58 29.21 0.80
N GLU A 28 -4.85 28.91 0.94
CA GLU A 28 -5.43 28.31 2.15
C GLU A 28 -4.89 26.90 2.40
N THR A 29 -4.74 26.08 1.35
CA THR A 29 -4.15 24.74 1.45
C THR A 29 -2.72 24.82 1.98
N ILE A 30 -1.88 25.72 1.43
CA ILE A 30 -0.49 25.89 1.88
C ILE A 30 -0.46 26.42 3.33
N THR A 31 -1.28 27.42 3.63
CA THR A 31 -1.36 27.99 5.00
C THR A 31 -1.70 26.91 6.03
N ARG A 32 -2.65 26.04 5.72
CA ARG A 32 -3.00 24.89 6.58
C ARG A 32 -1.84 23.91 6.73
N TYR A 33 -1.14 23.63 5.65
CA TYR A 33 0.03 22.74 5.64
C TYR A 33 1.15 23.30 6.51
N ILE A 34 1.53 24.58 6.30
CA ILE A 34 2.57 25.25 7.08
C ILE A 34 2.17 25.36 8.57
N LYS A 35 0.91 25.68 8.86
CA LYS A 35 0.42 25.74 10.24
C LYS A 35 0.55 24.38 10.95
N TYR A 36 0.33 23.30 10.24
CA TYR A 36 0.37 21.96 10.83
C TYR A 36 1.80 21.47 11.10
N TRP A 37 2.73 21.74 10.19
CA TRP A 37 4.10 21.25 10.28
C TRP A 37 5.11 22.28 10.80
N GLY A 38 4.70 23.51 10.92
CA GLY A 38 5.59 24.65 11.09
C GLY A 38 6.13 24.87 12.50
N ASP A 39 5.76 24.09 13.50
CA ASP A 39 6.21 24.28 14.89
C ASP A 39 7.74 24.13 15.07
N GLN A 40 8.41 23.45 14.14
CA GLN A 40 9.87 23.29 14.14
C GLN A 40 10.60 24.32 13.26
N LEU A 41 9.87 25.24 12.62
CA LEU A 41 10.40 26.25 11.72
C LEU A 41 10.31 27.63 12.35
N ASN A 42 11.33 28.46 12.12
CA ASN A 42 11.26 29.89 12.42
C ASN A 42 10.38 30.62 11.38
N ASP A 43 10.08 31.90 11.61
CA ASP A 43 9.17 32.64 10.76
C ASP A 43 9.71 32.90 9.35
N ASP A 44 11.02 33.12 9.21
CA ASP A 44 11.65 33.28 7.90
C ASP A 44 11.57 31.98 7.05
N GLU A 45 11.87 30.84 7.66
CA GLU A 45 11.73 29.52 7.04
C GLU A 45 10.28 29.24 6.62
N ARG A 46 9.30 29.59 7.44
CA ARG A 46 7.88 29.44 7.09
C ARG A 46 7.51 30.27 5.86
N VAL A 47 8.00 31.51 5.80
CA VAL A 47 7.75 32.40 4.65
C VAL A 47 8.44 31.87 3.39
N GLU A 48 9.68 31.40 3.51
CA GLU A 48 10.42 30.84 2.37
C GLU A 48 9.75 29.59 1.81
N ILE A 49 9.41 28.63 2.68
CA ILE A 49 8.72 27.38 2.28
C ILE A 49 7.33 27.69 1.69
N PHE A 50 6.58 28.62 2.31
CA PHE A 50 5.30 29.06 1.78
C PHE A 50 5.44 29.56 0.35
N LYS A 51 6.42 30.44 0.10
CA LYS A 51 6.66 31.04 -1.21
C LYS A 51 7.07 29.97 -2.24
N ALA A 52 8.01 29.11 -1.90
CA ALA A 52 8.47 28.04 -2.79
C ALA A 52 7.34 27.07 -3.21
N ILE A 53 6.44 26.72 -2.27
CA ILE A 53 5.27 25.90 -2.60
C ILE A 53 4.23 26.72 -3.39
N HIS A 54 3.97 27.97 -3.00
CA HIS A 54 2.99 28.83 -3.66
C HIS A 54 3.34 29.06 -5.13
N ASP A 55 4.61 29.28 -5.42
CA ASP A 55 5.12 29.58 -6.75
C ASP A 55 5.42 28.29 -7.56
N LEU A 56 5.13 27.13 -6.97
CA LEU A 56 5.35 25.81 -7.60
C LEU A 56 6.82 25.54 -7.92
N GLU A 57 7.74 25.99 -7.11
CA GLU A 57 9.17 25.63 -7.20
C GLU A 57 9.41 24.25 -6.62
N VAL A 58 8.74 23.96 -5.51
CA VAL A 58 8.72 22.64 -4.87
C VAL A 58 7.29 22.19 -4.57
N MET A 59 7.04 20.90 -4.64
CA MET A 59 5.79 20.31 -4.22
C MET A 59 6.06 19.31 -3.10
N PRO A 60 5.56 19.58 -1.87
CA PRO A 60 5.61 18.58 -0.81
C PRO A 60 4.68 17.43 -1.15
N SER A 61 4.80 16.35 -0.39
CA SER A 61 3.91 15.21 -0.53
C SER A 61 2.47 15.67 -0.67
N MET A 62 1.86 15.31 -1.79
CA MET A 62 0.44 15.56 -2.06
C MET A 62 -0.43 14.97 -0.95
N ARG A 63 -0.03 13.85 -0.40
CA ARG A 63 -0.70 13.21 0.73
C ARG A 63 -0.62 14.10 1.96
N ALA A 64 0.54 14.62 2.30
CA ALA A 64 0.73 15.53 3.43
C ALA A 64 -0.04 16.85 3.24
N LEU A 65 -0.02 17.43 2.04
CA LEU A 65 -0.84 18.62 1.70
C LEU A 65 -2.34 18.35 1.91
N MET A 66 -2.85 17.21 1.46
CA MET A 66 -4.27 16.88 1.56
C MET A 66 -4.70 16.58 3.00
N THR A 67 -3.85 15.91 3.78
CA THR A 67 -4.23 15.33 5.08
C THR A 67 -3.81 16.18 6.29
N ALA A 68 -2.89 17.17 6.15
CA ALA A 68 -2.45 18.04 7.25
C ALA A 68 -3.63 18.62 8.05
N GLY A 69 -3.64 18.45 9.38
CA GLY A 69 -4.72 18.77 10.30
C GLY A 69 -5.46 17.53 10.80
N GLU A 70 -6.75 17.62 11.10
CA GLU A 70 -7.56 16.60 11.78
C GLU A 70 -7.40 15.15 11.28
N ALA A 71 -7.11 14.95 10.00
CA ALA A 71 -6.91 13.61 9.46
C ALA A 71 -5.63 12.97 10.02
N LEU A 72 -4.55 13.74 10.11
CA LEU A 72 -3.28 13.30 10.69
C LEU A 72 -3.31 13.26 12.23
N ASP A 73 -4.09 14.14 12.87
CA ASP A 73 -4.31 14.11 14.33
C ASP A 73 -4.99 12.80 14.76
N ARG A 74 -5.86 12.26 13.90
CA ARG A 74 -6.52 10.96 14.14
C ARG A 74 -5.62 9.77 13.82
N ASP A 75 -4.79 9.89 12.78
CA ASP A 75 -4.04 8.77 12.23
C ASP A 75 -2.93 9.28 11.28
N ASN A 76 -1.71 9.37 11.80
CA ASN A 76 -0.55 9.86 11.04
C ASN A 76 -0.14 8.93 9.89
N MET A 77 -0.55 7.65 9.87
CA MET A 77 -0.34 6.77 8.71
C MET A 77 -0.95 7.36 7.44
N ALA A 78 -2.04 8.10 7.55
CA ALA A 78 -2.69 8.76 6.42
C ALA A 78 -1.81 9.81 5.70
N GLY A 79 -0.75 10.29 6.33
CA GLY A 79 0.21 11.24 5.75
C GLY A 79 1.26 10.61 4.85
N PHE A 80 1.45 9.29 4.92
CA PHE A 80 2.47 8.61 4.13
C PHE A 80 1.93 8.14 2.77
N ASN A 81 2.77 8.27 1.75
CA ASN A 81 2.44 7.85 0.39
C ASN A 81 2.51 6.35 0.22
N CYS A 82 3.57 5.75 0.72
CA CYS A 82 3.90 4.34 0.49
C CYS A 82 4.54 3.69 1.72
N SER A 83 4.58 2.35 1.69
CA SER A 83 5.18 1.51 2.73
C SER A 83 5.70 0.21 2.13
N TYR A 84 6.43 -0.57 2.94
CA TYR A 84 6.85 -1.93 2.60
C TYR A 84 6.63 -2.86 3.79
N ILE A 85 6.08 -4.05 3.51
CA ILE A 85 5.77 -5.10 4.49
C ILE A 85 6.33 -6.45 3.99
N ALA A 86 7.04 -7.19 4.83
CA ALA A 86 7.34 -8.60 4.56
C ALA A 86 6.24 -9.49 5.16
N ILE A 87 5.79 -10.51 4.42
CA ILE A 87 4.76 -11.45 4.89
C ILE A 87 5.44 -12.56 5.70
N ASP A 88 5.80 -12.28 6.93
CA ASP A 88 6.55 -13.17 7.81
C ASP A 88 5.83 -13.51 9.14
N SER A 89 4.62 -13.03 9.28
CA SER A 89 3.75 -13.35 10.41
C SER A 89 2.28 -13.24 10.00
N PRO A 90 1.35 -13.93 10.69
CA PRO A 90 -0.09 -13.80 10.45
C PRO A 90 -0.58 -12.34 10.54
N ARG A 91 0.09 -11.52 11.34
CA ARG A 91 -0.24 -10.10 11.51
C ARG A 91 0.08 -9.24 10.29
N SER A 92 0.97 -9.69 9.42
CA SER A 92 1.30 -8.93 8.21
C SER A 92 0.06 -8.67 7.34
N PHE A 93 -0.93 -9.56 7.37
CA PHE A 93 -2.16 -9.41 6.58
C PHE A 93 -3.08 -8.31 7.12
N ASP A 94 -3.31 -8.25 8.43
CA ASP A 94 -4.16 -7.21 9.03
C ASP A 94 -3.46 -5.84 9.06
N GLU A 95 -2.15 -5.81 9.23
CA GLU A 95 -1.34 -4.60 9.12
C GLU A 95 -1.39 -4.02 7.71
N MET A 96 -1.26 -4.87 6.67
CA MET A 96 -1.43 -4.47 5.28
C MET A 96 -2.81 -3.87 5.02
N MET A 97 -3.87 -4.54 5.51
CA MET A 97 -5.24 -4.03 5.38
C MET A 97 -5.36 -2.63 5.99
N TYR A 98 -4.88 -2.44 7.22
CA TYR A 98 -4.93 -1.16 7.91
C TYR A 98 -4.19 -0.06 7.13
N VAL A 99 -2.96 -0.34 6.68
CA VAL A 99 -2.13 0.61 5.92
C VAL A 99 -2.82 1.02 4.62
N LEU A 100 -3.36 0.05 3.87
CA LEU A 100 -4.11 0.32 2.64
C LEU A 100 -5.38 1.14 2.90
N MET A 101 -6.11 0.86 4.00
CA MET A 101 -7.29 1.64 4.39
C MET A 101 -6.95 3.07 4.83
N CYS A 102 -5.71 3.34 5.23
CA CYS A 102 -5.20 4.71 5.41
C CYS A 102 -4.86 5.40 4.09
N GLY A 103 -4.96 4.69 2.96
CA GLY A 103 -4.68 5.19 1.63
C GLY A 103 -3.20 5.18 1.27
N THR A 104 -2.37 4.49 2.01
CA THR A 104 -0.94 4.32 1.78
C THR A 104 -0.73 3.10 0.87
N GLY A 105 0.06 3.24 -0.19
CA GLY A 105 0.42 2.12 -1.06
C GLY A 105 1.38 1.16 -0.37
N VAL A 106 1.33 -0.13 -0.72
CA VAL A 106 2.14 -1.17 -0.06
C VAL A 106 2.93 -1.98 -1.07
N GLY A 107 4.27 -1.95 -0.92
CA GLY A 107 5.10 -3.02 -1.46
C GLY A 107 5.17 -4.16 -0.44
N TYR A 108 5.14 -5.39 -0.90
CA TYR A 108 5.25 -6.54 -0.01
C TYR A 108 6.10 -7.66 -0.61
N SER A 109 6.65 -8.51 0.26
CA SER A 109 7.39 -9.68 -0.16
C SER A 109 6.73 -10.95 0.32
N VAL A 110 6.64 -11.91 -0.59
CA VAL A 110 6.24 -13.30 -0.36
C VAL A 110 7.40 -14.27 -0.67
N GLU A 111 8.64 -13.78 -0.57
CA GLU A 111 9.83 -14.62 -0.72
C GLU A 111 9.87 -15.72 0.36
N GLU A 112 10.42 -16.86 0.03
CA GLU A 112 10.48 -18.03 0.93
C GLU A 112 11.14 -17.72 2.28
N GLN A 113 12.14 -16.85 2.30
CA GLN A 113 12.79 -16.39 3.53
C GLN A 113 11.83 -15.74 4.55
N TYR A 114 10.68 -15.24 4.10
CA TYR A 114 9.64 -14.64 4.95
C TYR A 114 8.49 -15.62 5.20
N ILE A 115 7.97 -16.24 4.14
CA ILE A 115 6.82 -17.15 4.20
C ILE A 115 7.13 -18.36 5.08
N SER A 116 8.36 -18.89 5.06
CA SER A 116 8.78 -19.99 5.93
C SER A 116 8.62 -19.73 7.43
N LYS A 117 8.49 -18.46 7.85
CA LYS A 117 8.27 -18.06 9.24
C LYS A 117 6.80 -18.13 9.66
N LEU A 118 5.88 -18.25 8.70
CA LEU A 118 4.46 -18.43 9.03
C LEU A 118 4.24 -19.76 9.74
N PRO A 119 3.29 -19.82 10.68
CA PRO A 119 2.93 -21.07 11.32
C PRO A 119 2.25 -22.04 10.33
N GLU A 120 2.27 -23.32 10.65
CA GLU A 120 1.45 -24.32 9.98
C GLU A 120 -0.03 -24.11 10.34
N ILE A 121 -0.87 -24.40 9.38
CA ILE A 121 -2.32 -24.36 9.54
C ILE A 121 -2.78 -25.68 10.14
N ALA A 122 -3.77 -25.64 11.02
CA ALA A 122 -4.35 -26.84 11.60
C ALA A 122 -4.78 -27.87 10.52
N GLU A 123 -4.63 -29.14 10.83
CA GLU A 123 -5.00 -30.24 9.94
C GLU A 123 -6.51 -30.33 9.70
N GLU A 124 -7.30 -29.99 10.74
CA GLU A 124 -8.74 -30.08 10.70
C GLU A 124 -9.40 -28.74 11.01
N PHE A 125 -10.55 -28.51 10.41
CA PHE A 125 -11.37 -27.32 10.63
C PHE A 125 -12.75 -27.69 11.18
N HIS A 126 -13.16 -26.97 12.22
CA HIS A 126 -14.49 -27.09 12.80
C HIS A 126 -15.16 -25.72 13.01
N ALA A 127 -16.47 -25.68 12.86
CA ALA A 127 -17.26 -24.49 13.20
C ALA A 127 -17.24 -24.26 14.70
N THR A 128 -17.24 -22.98 15.10
CA THR A 128 -17.30 -22.60 16.52
C THR A 128 -18.44 -21.60 16.74
N ASP A 129 -18.88 -21.48 18.01
CA ASP A 129 -19.89 -20.50 18.42
C ASP A 129 -19.31 -19.06 18.53
N THR A 130 -18.05 -18.88 18.18
CA THR A 130 -17.37 -17.57 18.21
C THR A 130 -17.94 -16.68 17.12
N VAL A 131 -18.41 -15.48 17.49
CA VAL A 131 -18.94 -14.48 16.56
C VAL A 131 -18.01 -13.26 16.54
N ILE A 132 -17.42 -12.98 15.39
CA ILE A 132 -16.61 -11.78 15.18
C ILE A 132 -17.55 -10.59 14.92
N HIS A 133 -17.68 -9.69 15.89
CA HIS A 133 -18.43 -8.45 15.74
C HIS A 133 -17.58 -7.38 15.08
N VAL A 134 -17.92 -6.98 13.86
CA VAL A 134 -17.14 -6.03 13.07
C VAL A 134 -17.50 -4.58 13.41
N PRO A 135 -16.59 -3.77 14.00
CA PRO A 135 -16.83 -2.34 14.22
C PRO A 135 -16.74 -1.55 12.92
N ASP A 136 -17.52 -0.47 12.81
CA ASP A 136 -17.53 0.45 11.66
C ASP A 136 -16.34 1.41 11.66
N SER A 137 -15.12 0.89 11.56
CA SER A 137 -13.89 1.68 11.51
C SER A 137 -12.75 0.91 10.82
N LYS A 138 -11.73 1.61 10.29
CA LYS A 138 -10.53 1.02 9.70
C LYS A 138 -9.85 0.02 10.66
N ILE A 139 -9.62 0.47 11.89
CA ILE A 139 -9.01 -0.36 12.94
C ILE A 139 -9.91 -1.55 13.28
N GLY A 140 -11.23 -1.33 13.32
CA GLY A 140 -12.21 -2.37 13.55
C GLY A 140 -12.15 -3.49 12.52
N TRP A 141 -12.13 -3.13 11.24
CA TRP A 141 -12.00 -4.10 10.14
C TRP A 141 -10.68 -4.88 10.21
N ALA A 142 -9.55 -4.19 10.43
CA ALA A 142 -8.24 -4.84 10.55
C ALA A 142 -8.19 -5.79 11.75
N LYS A 143 -8.75 -5.40 12.92
CA LYS A 143 -8.83 -6.27 14.10
C LYS A 143 -9.71 -7.48 13.86
N SER A 144 -10.87 -7.31 13.23
CA SER A 144 -11.77 -8.43 12.89
C SER A 144 -11.11 -9.41 11.91
N TYR A 145 -10.34 -8.91 10.95
CA TYR A 145 -9.57 -9.77 10.05
C TYR A 145 -8.44 -10.50 10.77
N ARG A 146 -7.73 -9.85 11.69
CA ARG A 146 -6.73 -10.47 12.56
C ARG A 146 -7.33 -11.61 13.36
N GLU A 147 -8.50 -11.39 13.96
CA GLU A 147 -9.22 -12.40 14.74
C GLU A 147 -9.59 -13.62 13.88
N LEU A 148 -10.15 -13.39 12.69
CA LEU A 148 -10.43 -14.45 11.73
C LEU A 148 -9.18 -15.27 11.40
N VAL A 149 -8.09 -14.61 11.00
CA VAL A 149 -6.84 -15.29 10.62
C VAL A 149 -6.28 -16.10 11.81
N SER A 150 -6.31 -15.53 13.01
CA SER A 150 -5.85 -16.22 14.23
C SER A 150 -6.66 -17.50 14.53
N LEU A 151 -7.98 -17.42 14.41
CA LEU A 151 -8.88 -18.57 14.60
C LEU A 151 -8.65 -19.65 13.54
N LEU A 152 -8.48 -19.25 12.29
CA LEU A 152 -8.22 -20.17 11.17
C LEU A 152 -6.89 -20.92 11.33
N TYR A 153 -5.83 -20.28 11.82
CA TYR A 153 -4.58 -20.99 12.15
C TYR A 153 -4.79 -22.08 13.22
N SER A 154 -5.77 -21.91 14.10
CA SER A 154 -6.14 -22.89 15.12
C SER A 154 -7.22 -23.89 14.66
N GLY A 155 -7.59 -23.90 13.39
CA GLY A 155 -8.63 -24.79 12.84
C GLY A 155 -10.07 -24.39 13.19
N GLN A 156 -10.27 -23.18 13.71
CA GLN A 156 -11.58 -22.69 14.12
C GLN A 156 -12.21 -21.80 13.04
N ILE A 157 -13.45 -22.08 12.66
CA ILE A 157 -14.22 -21.28 11.71
C ILE A 157 -15.30 -20.52 12.50
N PRO A 158 -15.10 -19.21 12.73
CA PRO A 158 -16.09 -18.38 13.42
C PRO A 158 -17.25 -17.98 12.50
N GLU A 159 -18.32 -17.51 13.12
CA GLU A 159 -19.32 -16.66 12.46
C GLU A 159 -18.88 -15.19 12.52
N TRP A 160 -19.53 -14.31 11.78
CA TRP A 160 -19.29 -12.87 11.81
C TRP A 160 -20.59 -12.07 11.71
N ASP A 161 -20.61 -10.99 12.50
CA ASP A 161 -21.71 -10.02 12.54
C ASP A 161 -21.20 -8.66 12.01
N THR A 162 -21.76 -8.23 10.88
CA THR A 162 -21.45 -6.96 10.23
C THR A 162 -22.57 -5.92 10.38
N SER A 163 -23.55 -6.16 11.23
CA SER A 163 -24.72 -5.29 11.41
C SER A 163 -24.38 -3.86 11.81
N ARG A 164 -23.22 -3.67 12.46
CA ARG A 164 -22.73 -2.35 12.87
C ARG A 164 -22.01 -1.58 11.75
N VAL A 165 -21.67 -2.23 10.63
CA VAL A 165 -20.98 -1.58 9.51
C VAL A 165 -21.98 -0.75 8.72
N ARG A 166 -21.61 0.51 8.43
CA ARG A 166 -22.46 1.42 7.66
C ARG A 166 -22.79 0.85 6.28
N PRO A 167 -24.00 1.12 5.75
CA PRO A 167 -24.42 0.61 4.45
C PRO A 167 -23.62 1.25 3.30
N ALA A 168 -23.64 0.57 2.16
CA ALA A 168 -23.07 1.09 0.92
C ALA A 168 -23.67 2.46 0.56
N GLY A 169 -22.84 3.38 0.07
CA GLY A 169 -23.25 4.72 -0.32
C GLY A 169 -23.26 5.77 0.80
N ALA A 170 -23.11 5.37 2.07
CA ALA A 170 -22.98 6.32 3.19
C ALA A 170 -21.73 7.21 3.03
N SER A 171 -21.84 8.49 3.42
CA SER A 171 -20.71 9.43 3.29
C SER A 171 -19.57 9.11 4.24
N LEU A 172 -18.34 9.20 3.73
CA LEU A 172 -17.11 9.06 4.51
C LEU A 172 -16.66 10.44 5.04
N LYS A 173 -16.49 10.55 6.36
CA LYS A 173 -16.26 11.85 7.02
C LYS A 173 -14.85 12.39 6.88
N THR A 174 -13.82 11.52 6.74
CA THR A 174 -12.42 11.94 6.86
C THR A 174 -11.79 12.34 5.52
N PHE A 175 -12.01 11.56 4.48
CA PHE A 175 -11.40 11.76 3.15
C PHE A 175 -12.43 12.10 2.06
N GLY A 176 -13.71 12.14 2.41
CA GLY A 176 -14.79 12.16 1.43
C GLY A 176 -14.98 10.82 0.73
N GLY A 177 -15.92 10.76 -0.21
CA GLY A 177 -16.31 9.51 -0.90
C GLY A 177 -17.44 8.78 -0.22
N ARG A 178 -17.71 7.56 -0.70
CA ARG A 178 -18.82 6.71 -0.29
C ARG A 178 -18.35 5.40 0.30
N ALA A 179 -19.00 4.91 1.34
CA ALA A 179 -18.75 3.61 1.94
C ALA A 179 -19.13 2.48 0.96
N SER A 180 -18.38 1.38 1.05
CA SER A 180 -18.62 0.16 0.26
C SER A 180 -19.74 -0.73 0.83
N GLY A 181 -20.12 -0.53 2.10
CA GLY A 181 -20.90 -1.50 2.84
C GLY A 181 -20.05 -2.67 3.36
N PRO A 182 -20.67 -3.65 4.03
CA PRO A 182 -19.95 -4.79 4.61
C PRO A 182 -19.59 -5.89 3.60
N GLU A 183 -20.24 -5.95 2.45
CA GLU A 183 -20.14 -7.08 1.50
C GLU A 183 -18.71 -7.38 1.05
N PRO A 184 -17.85 -6.39 0.73
CA PRO A 184 -16.46 -6.67 0.34
C PRO A 184 -15.67 -7.35 1.46
N LEU A 185 -15.89 -6.96 2.72
CA LEU A 185 -15.23 -7.59 3.87
C LEU A 185 -15.73 -9.03 4.07
N VAL A 186 -17.01 -9.27 3.94
CA VAL A 186 -17.61 -10.63 4.00
C VAL A 186 -17.03 -11.52 2.89
N ASP A 187 -16.86 -10.99 1.69
CA ASP A 187 -16.24 -11.71 0.59
C ASP A 187 -14.76 -12.05 0.87
N LEU A 188 -14.00 -11.13 1.46
CA LEU A 188 -12.64 -11.41 1.94
C LEU A 188 -12.63 -12.51 2.99
N PHE A 189 -13.53 -12.48 3.98
CA PHE A 189 -13.60 -13.50 5.03
C PHE A 189 -13.87 -14.88 4.42
N LYS A 190 -14.85 -15.00 3.54
CA LYS A 190 -15.18 -16.25 2.82
C LYS A 190 -14.01 -16.73 1.97
N PHE A 191 -13.31 -15.83 1.28
CA PHE A 191 -12.12 -16.16 0.49
C PHE A 191 -11.02 -16.73 1.39
N THR A 192 -10.73 -16.07 2.51
CA THR A 192 -9.71 -16.49 3.47
C THR A 192 -10.02 -17.87 4.06
N VAL A 193 -11.26 -18.12 4.48
CA VAL A 193 -11.69 -19.43 4.99
C VAL A 193 -11.46 -20.54 3.95
N ARG A 194 -11.85 -20.31 2.68
CA ARG A 194 -11.65 -21.31 1.61
C ARG A 194 -10.17 -21.61 1.39
N LEU A 195 -9.33 -20.57 1.35
CA LEU A 195 -7.90 -20.68 1.13
C LEU A 195 -7.22 -21.45 2.26
N PHE A 196 -7.55 -21.13 3.52
CA PHE A 196 -7.02 -21.83 4.68
C PHE A 196 -7.43 -23.30 4.72
N LYS A 197 -8.69 -23.63 4.39
CA LYS A 197 -9.12 -25.04 4.25
C LYS A 197 -8.34 -25.80 3.18
N GLY A 198 -7.99 -25.15 2.07
CA GLY A 198 -7.16 -25.74 1.02
C GLY A 198 -5.70 -25.96 1.45
N ALA A 199 -5.26 -25.27 2.50
CA ALA A 199 -3.90 -25.33 3.04
C ALA A 199 -3.81 -26.12 4.37
N ALA A 200 -4.85 -26.88 4.74
CA ALA A 200 -4.87 -27.66 5.98
C ALA A 200 -3.64 -28.56 6.12
N GLY A 201 -3.04 -28.59 7.32
CA GLY A 201 -1.88 -29.42 7.66
C GLY A 201 -0.55 -28.95 7.05
N ARG A 202 -0.49 -27.76 6.46
CA ARG A 202 0.74 -27.19 5.89
C ARG A 202 0.81 -25.66 6.07
N LYS A 203 1.93 -25.08 5.73
CA LYS A 203 2.07 -23.62 5.63
C LYS A 203 1.42 -23.09 4.35
N LEU A 204 1.04 -21.81 4.37
CA LEU A 204 0.66 -21.10 3.15
C LEU A 204 1.85 -21.03 2.19
N THR A 205 1.59 -21.21 0.93
CA THR A 205 2.58 -21.00 -0.15
C THR A 205 2.76 -19.52 -0.47
N PRO A 206 3.86 -19.10 -1.12
CA PRO A 206 4.04 -17.73 -1.60
C PRO A 206 2.86 -17.23 -2.45
N LEU A 207 2.34 -18.07 -3.36
CA LEU A 207 1.20 -17.72 -4.22
C LEU A 207 -0.10 -17.52 -3.41
N GLU A 208 -0.38 -18.38 -2.43
CA GLU A 208 -1.54 -18.23 -1.54
C GLU A 208 -1.45 -16.95 -0.69
N CYS A 209 -0.27 -16.61 -0.19
CA CYS A 209 -0.03 -15.34 0.50
C CYS A 209 -0.22 -14.14 -0.43
N HIS A 210 0.27 -14.23 -1.66
CA HIS A 210 0.05 -13.22 -2.70
C HIS A 210 -1.45 -13.02 -2.99
N ASP A 211 -2.20 -14.10 -3.15
CA ASP A 211 -3.64 -14.04 -3.41
C ASP A 211 -4.42 -13.41 -2.26
N LEU A 212 -4.04 -13.70 -1.00
CA LEU A 212 -4.60 -13.03 0.18
C LEU A 212 -4.31 -11.52 0.18
N CYS A 213 -3.06 -11.13 -0.09
CA CYS A 213 -2.67 -9.73 -0.17
C CYS A 213 -3.46 -8.97 -1.25
N CYS A 214 -3.62 -9.57 -2.42
CA CYS A 214 -4.42 -9.02 -3.51
C CYS A 214 -5.91 -8.93 -3.12
N LYS A 215 -6.45 -9.93 -2.44
CA LYS A 215 -7.84 -9.93 -1.97
C LYS A 215 -8.09 -8.87 -0.92
N ILE A 216 -7.16 -8.67 0.01
CA ILE A 216 -7.19 -7.55 0.97
C ILE A 216 -7.23 -6.21 0.24
N ALA A 217 -6.40 -6.03 -0.78
CA ALA A 217 -6.39 -4.79 -1.55
C ALA A 217 -7.72 -4.54 -2.30
N GLN A 218 -8.38 -5.59 -2.75
CA GLN A 218 -9.65 -5.51 -3.46
C GLN A 218 -10.75 -4.82 -2.62
N ILE A 219 -10.82 -5.09 -1.33
CA ILE A 219 -11.83 -4.45 -0.46
C ILE A 219 -11.60 -2.96 -0.27
N VAL A 220 -10.34 -2.50 -0.37
CA VAL A 220 -9.98 -1.09 -0.20
C VAL A 220 -10.30 -0.27 -1.46
N VAL A 221 -10.23 -0.87 -2.64
CA VAL A 221 -10.61 -0.22 -3.92
C VAL A 221 -12.07 0.25 -3.88
N VAL A 222 -12.94 -0.52 -3.26
CA VAL A 222 -14.37 -0.20 -3.16
C VAL A 222 -14.63 0.92 -2.15
N GLY A 223 -13.75 1.12 -1.17
CA GLY A 223 -13.91 2.11 -0.09
C GLY A 223 -13.71 3.59 -0.47
N GLY A 224 -13.41 3.92 -1.71
CA GLY A 224 -13.50 5.29 -2.25
C GLY A 224 -12.36 6.26 -1.88
N VAL A 225 -11.36 5.89 -1.09
CA VAL A 225 -10.32 6.81 -0.62
C VAL A 225 -9.12 6.90 -1.57
N ARG A 226 -8.65 5.80 -2.05
CA ARG A 226 -7.59 5.64 -3.08
C ARG A 226 -7.71 4.23 -3.62
N ARG A 227 -7.45 4.06 -4.90
CA ARG A 227 -7.22 2.71 -5.43
C ARG A 227 -6.00 2.13 -4.74
N SER A 228 -6.09 0.88 -4.29
CA SER A 228 -4.94 0.15 -3.75
C SER A 228 -3.81 0.14 -4.77
N ALA A 229 -2.59 0.38 -4.30
CA ALA A 229 -1.39 0.26 -5.09
C ALA A 229 -0.47 -0.75 -4.41
N LEU A 230 -0.17 -1.83 -5.11
CA LEU A 230 0.63 -2.94 -4.61
C LEU A 230 1.75 -3.30 -5.57
N ILE A 231 2.88 -3.74 -5.01
CA ILE A 231 3.89 -4.53 -5.71
C ILE A 231 4.23 -5.76 -4.86
N SER A 232 4.27 -6.92 -5.50
CA SER A 232 4.67 -8.19 -4.90
C SER A 232 6.11 -8.53 -5.29
N LEU A 233 6.95 -8.82 -4.31
CA LEU A 233 8.28 -9.37 -4.52
C LEU A 233 8.26 -10.88 -4.22
N SER A 234 8.83 -11.67 -5.11
CA SER A 234 8.95 -13.12 -4.98
C SER A 234 10.33 -13.61 -5.40
N ASP A 235 10.70 -14.80 -4.98
CA ASP A 235 11.97 -15.39 -5.38
C ASP A 235 12.05 -15.58 -6.90
N LEU A 236 13.24 -15.42 -7.46
CA LEU A 236 13.49 -15.62 -8.88
C LEU A 236 13.15 -17.06 -9.30
N SER A 237 13.35 -18.03 -8.42
CA SER A 237 13.06 -19.45 -8.62
C SER A 237 11.60 -19.84 -8.45
N ASP A 238 10.71 -18.92 -8.01
CA ASP A 238 9.29 -19.23 -7.79
C ASP A 238 8.52 -19.27 -9.11
N ASP A 239 8.30 -20.48 -9.62
CA ASP A 239 7.57 -20.72 -10.87
C ASP A 239 6.07 -20.42 -10.74
N ALA A 240 5.49 -20.63 -9.56
CA ALA A 240 4.07 -20.35 -9.33
C ALA A 240 3.78 -18.86 -9.44
N LEU A 241 4.62 -18.01 -8.83
CA LEU A 241 4.54 -16.56 -8.95
C LEU A 241 4.94 -16.05 -10.34
N ARG A 242 5.89 -16.73 -11.02
CA ARG A 242 6.24 -16.42 -12.42
C ARG A 242 5.05 -16.60 -13.34
N GLN A 243 4.24 -17.62 -13.11
CA GLN A 243 3.09 -17.97 -13.94
C GLN A 243 1.75 -17.41 -13.42
N ALA A 244 1.74 -16.71 -12.31
CA ALA A 244 0.50 -16.26 -11.63
C ALA A 244 -0.47 -15.48 -12.52
N LYS A 245 0.04 -14.84 -13.58
CA LYS A 245 -0.73 -14.05 -14.55
C LYS A 245 -0.56 -14.54 -15.98
N HIS A 246 -0.41 -15.85 -16.16
CA HIS A 246 -0.45 -16.48 -17.48
C HIS A 246 -1.88 -16.88 -17.86
N GLY A 247 -2.16 -16.88 -19.15
CA GLY A 247 -3.47 -17.27 -19.69
C GLY A 247 -4.62 -16.36 -19.23
N ALA A 248 -5.78 -16.94 -19.02
CA ALA A 248 -7.01 -16.22 -18.67
C ALA A 248 -7.22 -16.05 -17.14
N TRP A 249 -6.11 -15.83 -16.40
CA TRP A 249 -6.12 -15.70 -14.94
C TRP A 249 -7.17 -14.69 -14.40
N TYR A 250 -7.47 -13.64 -15.15
CA TYR A 250 -8.45 -12.62 -14.80
C TYR A 250 -9.88 -13.14 -14.69
N ASN A 251 -10.19 -14.31 -15.22
CA ASN A 251 -11.51 -14.93 -15.09
C ASN A 251 -11.71 -15.63 -13.73
N THR A 252 -10.64 -16.19 -13.16
CA THR A 252 -10.69 -16.98 -11.92
C THR A 252 -10.05 -16.26 -10.74
N GLU A 253 -8.97 -15.52 -10.98
CA GLU A 253 -8.12 -14.89 -9.98
C GLU A 253 -7.98 -13.37 -10.23
N SER A 254 -9.10 -12.71 -10.50
CA SER A 254 -9.14 -11.29 -10.89
C SER A 254 -8.49 -10.34 -9.86
N GLN A 255 -8.43 -10.72 -8.56
CA GLN A 255 -7.76 -9.96 -7.52
C GLN A 255 -6.25 -9.77 -7.80
N ARG A 256 -5.59 -10.71 -8.51
CA ARG A 256 -4.17 -10.59 -8.88
C ARG A 256 -3.85 -9.35 -9.72
N GLY A 257 -4.86 -8.77 -10.38
CA GLY A 257 -4.73 -7.50 -11.11
C GLY A 257 -4.45 -6.28 -10.23
N LEU A 258 -4.52 -6.41 -8.91
CA LEU A 258 -4.28 -5.30 -7.96
C LEU A 258 -2.81 -5.13 -7.58
N ALA A 259 -1.95 -6.11 -7.85
CA ALA A 259 -0.53 -6.03 -7.59
C ALA A 259 0.28 -6.12 -8.88
N ASN A 260 1.35 -5.34 -9.01
CA ASN A 260 2.43 -5.62 -9.94
C ASN A 260 3.28 -6.74 -9.36
N ASN A 261 3.66 -7.72 -10.16
CA ASN A 261 4.51 -8.82 -9.72
C ASN A 261 5.95 -8.60 -10.18
N SER A 262 6.91 -8.73 -9.28
CA SER A 262 8.33 -8.58 -9.57
C SER A 262 9.16 -9.71 -8.96
N ALA A 263 10.15 -10.19 -9.71
CA ALA A 263 11.15 -11.10 -9.19
C ALA A 263 12.23 -10.31 -8.42
N CYS A 264 12.61 -10.78 -7.25
CA CYS A 264 13.67 -10.19 -6.44
C CYS A 264 15.03 -10.81 -6.81
N TYR A 265 15.93 -9.98 -7.32
CA TYR A 265 17.29 -10.38 -7.67
C TYR A 265 18.22 -10.05 -6.50
N THR A 266 18.64 -11.05 -5.76
CA THR A 266 19.59 -10.93 -4.64
C THR A 266 21.04 -10.92 -5.11
N SER A 267 21.29 -11.34 -6.34
CA SER A 267 22.58 -11.29 -7.02
C SER A 267 22.37 -11.07 -8.52
N LYS A 268 23.45 -10.89 -9.29
CA LYS A 268 23.35 -10.90 -10.75
C LYS A 268 22.95 -12.31 -11.23
N PRO A 269 21.84 -12.46 -11.95
CA PRO A 269 21.38 -13.78 -12.42
C PRO A 269 22.33 -14.35 -13.47
N SER A 270 22.29 -15.67 -13.65
CA SER A 270 22.90 -16.29 -14.83
C SER A 270 22.15 -15.86 -16.10
N PHE A 271 22.79 -16.06 -17.26
CA PHE A 271 22.13 -15.77 -18.53
C PHE A 271 20.88 -16.62 -18.75
N GLU A 272 20.91 -17.88 -18.36
CA GLU A 272 19.76 -18.80 -18.46
C GLU A 272 18.60 -18.33 -17.60
N GLN A 273 18.84 -18.02 -16.32
CA GLN A 273 17.80 -17.50 -15.42
C GLN A 273 17.16 -16.23 -15.95
N PHE A 274 17.98 -15.31 -16.47
CA PHE A 274 17.46 -14.07 -17.07
C PHE A 274 16.63 -14.35 -18.33
N LEU A 275 17.09 -15.27 -19.17
CA LEU A 275 16.39 -15.64 -20.40
C LEU A 275 15.04 -16.33 -20.12
N ASP A 276 14.96 -17.16 -19.08
CA ASP A 276 13.72 -17.81 -18.67
C ASP A 276 12.69 -16.80 -18.16
N GLU A 277 13.11 -15.81 -17.37
CA GLU A 277 12.23 -14.70 -16.98
C GLU A 277 11.76 -13.88 -18.19
N TRP A 278 12.67 -13.56 -19.10
CA TRP A 278 12.33 -12.84 -20.33
C TRP A 278 11.35 -13.60 -21.20
N ARG A 279 11.55 -14.91 -21.38
CA ARG A 279 10.64 -15.77 -22.13
C ARG A 279 9.26 -15.81 -21.48
N SER A 280 9.19 -16.01 -20.16
CA SER A 280 7.94 -15.99 -19.40
C SER A 280 7.19 -14.67 -19.55
N LEU A 281 7.89 -13.54 -19.44
CA LEU A 281 7.33 -12.20 -19.67
C LEU A 281 6.74 -12.06 -21.06
N TYR A 282 7.46 -12.50 -22.08
CA TYR A 282 7.02 -12.45 -23.48
C TYR A 282 5.80 -13.34 -23.74
N GLU A 283 5.80 -14.57 -23.23
CA GLU A 283 4.74 -15.55 -23.42
C GLU A 283 3.45 -15.19 -22.66
N SER A 284 3.57 -14.65 -21.44
CA SER A 284 2.41 -14.24 -20.62
C SER A 284 1.63 -13.10 -21.25
N LYS A 285 2.28 -12.21 -21.99
CA LYS A 285 1.72 -10.96 -22.55
C LYS A 285 1.09 -10.05 -21.49
N SER A 286 1.36 -10.30 -20.22
CA SER A 286 0.86 -9.52 -19.08
C SER A 286 1.76 -8.33 -18.74
N GLY A 287 3.01 -8.30 -19.26
CA GLY A 287 4.03 -7.32 -18.89
C GLY A 287 4.71 -7.59 -17.54
N GLU A 288 4.52 -8.78 -16.98
CA GLU A 288 5.05 -9.23 -15.67
C GLU A 288 5.71 -10.61 -15.79
N ARG A 289 6.69 -10.97 -14.93
CA ARG A 289 7.15 -10.23 -13.74
C ARG A 289 8.15 -9.14 -14.12
N GLY A 290 8.11 -8.04 -13.35
CA GLY A 290 9.15 -7.03 -13.36
C GLY A 290 10.43 -7.46 -12.63
N ILE A 291 11.42 -6.57 -12.59
CA ILE A 291 12.72 -6.82 -11.95
C ILE A 291 12.87 -5.86 -10.76
N PHE A 292 13.07 -6.41 -9.57
CA PHE A 292 13.59 -5.67 -8.42
C PHE A 292 14.95 -6.22 -8.02
N SER A 293 16.01 -5.40 -8.12
CA SER A 293 17.36 -5.81 -7.74
C SER A 293 17.72 -5.35 -6.33
N ARG A 294 17.60 -6.26 -5.36
CA ARG A 294 18.06 -6.02 -3.98
C ARG A 294 19.57 -5.78 -3.93
N ALA A 295 20.34 -6.53 -4.71
CA ALA A 295 21.77 -6.35 -4.82
C ALA A 295 22.15 -4.94 -5.29
N ALA A 296 21.45 -4.38 -6.29
CA ALA A 296 21.67 -3.02 -6.73
C ALA A 296 21.24 -1.99 -5.67
N SER A 297 20.17 -2.26 -4.95
CA SER A 297 19.68 -1.42 -3.84
C SER A 297 20.68 -1.36 -2.70
N GLN A 298 21.26 -2.49 -2.32
CA GLN A 298 22.34 -2.57 -1.31
C GLN A 298 23.59 -1.80 -1.75
N LYS A 299 24.04 -2.01 -2.99
CA LYS A 299 25.18 -1.28 -3.56
C LYS A 299 24.95 0.24 -3.59
N GLN A 300 23.72 0.68 -3.91
CA GLN A 300 23.40 2.09 -3.91
C GLN A 300 23.33 2.68 -2.50
N ALA A 301 22.85 1.91 -1.51
CA ALA A 301 22.86 2.32 -0.11
C ALA A 301 24.28 2.50 0.43
N GLU A 302 25.19 1.59 0.07
CA GLU A 302 26.61 1.63 0.45
C GLU A 302 27.32 2.84 -0.14
N ARG A 303 27.07 3.15 -1.42
CA ARG A 303 27.77 4.19 -2.18
C ARG A 303 27.82 5.55 -1.49
N ASN A 304 26.79 5.93 -0.77
CA ASN A 304 26.66 7.24 -0.15
C ASN A 304 26.88 7.20 1.38
N GLY A 305 27.14 6.02 1.97
CA GLY A 305 27.29 5.84 3.42
C GLY A 305 26.08 6.31 4.26
N ARG A 306 24.97 6.61 3.60
CA ARG A 306 23.77 7.20 4.23
C ARG A 306 22.85 6.18 4.87
N ARG A 307 22.91 4.93 4.42
CA ARG A 307 22.11 3.81 4.92
C ARG A 307 23.01 2.60 5.15
N ASP A 308 22.67 1.81 6.15
CA ASP A 308 23.24 0.49 6.31
C ASP A 308 22.85 -0.38 5.09
N SER A 309 23.85 -0.84 4.35
CA SER A 309 23.66 -1.61 3.10
C SER A 309 23.34 -3.08 3.35
N ASP A 310 23.71 -3.61 4.53
CA ASP A 310 23.43 -5.00 4.92
C ASP A 310 22.01 -5.14 5.42
N ARG A 311 21.04 -4.95 4.53
CA ARG A 311 19.60 -5.06 4.81
C ARG A 311 18.85 -5.71 3.67
N ASP A 312 17.82 -6.45 4.02
CA ASP A 312 16.84 -6.98 3.07
C ASP A 312 15.87 -5.89 2.63
N PHE A 313 16.34 -5.05 1.70
CA PHE A 313 15.47 -4.03 1.14
C PHE A 313 14.35 -4.64 0.31
N GLY A 314 13.15 -4.11 0.50
CA GLY A 314 12.07 -4.16 -0.46
C GLY A 314 11.86 -2.79 -1.09
N THR A 315 10.67 -2.56 -1.62
CA THR A 315 10.35 -1.33 -2.34
C THR A 315 8.90 -0.88 -2.08
N ASN A 316 8.63 0.39 -2.35
CA ASN A 316 7.27 0.92 -2.45
C ASN A 316 6.59 0.41 -3.73
N PRO A 317 5.25 0.59 -3.89
CA PRO A 317 4.50 0.04 -5.03
C PRO A 317 5.01 0.43 -6.42
N CYS A 318 5.61 1.60 -6.57
CA CYS A 318 6.12 2.11 -7.85
C CYS A 318 7.59 1.75 -8.10
N SER A 319 8.25 1.11 -7.14
CA SER A 319 9.63 0.60 -7.19
C SER A 319 10.74 1.66 -7.29
N GLU A 320 10.45 2.92 -6.98
CA GLU A 320 11.44 4.01 -7.00
C GLU A 320 12.15 4.24 -5.66
N ILE A 321 11.60 3.70 -4.55
CA ILE A 321 12.14 3.91 -3.21
C ILE A 321 12.43 2.57 -2.54
N ILE A 322 13.68 2.35 -2.15
CA ILE A 322 14.06 1.18 -1.34
C ILE A 322 13.65 1.39 0.12
N LEU A 323 12.97 0.41 0.68
CA LEU A 323 12.45 0.43 2.04
C LEU A 323 12.86 -0.84 2.79
N ARG A 324 13.13 -0.70 4.09
CA ARG A 324 13.22 -1.83 5.01
C ARG A 324 11.82 -2.24 5.45
N LYS A 325 11.69 -3.45 5.99
CA LYS A 325 10.44 -3.93 6.59
C LYS A 325 9.86 -2.89 7.55
N SER A 326 8.56 -2.64 7.44
CA SER A 326 7.78 -1.69 8.24
C SER A 326 8.21 -0.23 8.09
N GLN A 327 8.92 0.13 7.02
CA GLN A 327 9.20 1.52 6.68
C GLN A 327 8.12 2.12 5.79
N VAL A 328 8.01 3.44 5.90
CA VAL A 328 7.10 4.27 5.13
C VAL A 328 7.88 5.35 4.39
N CYS A 329 7.26 5.95 3.38
CA CYS A 329 7.85 7.06 2.64
C CYS A 329 6.90 8.23 2.45
N ASN A 330 7.47 9.42 2.36
CA ASN A 330 6.84 10.62 1.82
C ASN A 330 7.57 11.05 0.56
N LEU A 331 6.81 11.52 -0.42
CA LEU A 331 7.33 12.01 -1.69
C LEU A 331 7.36 13.53 -1.66
N SER A 332 8.35 14.11 -2.32
CA SER A 332 8.41 15.54 -2.64
C SER A 332 9.02 15.71 -4.02
N GLU A 333 8.68 16.79 -4.69
CA GLU A 333 9.12 17.07 -6.04
C GLU A 333 9.74 18.45 -6.12
N VAL A 334 10.81 18.59 -6.90
CA VAL A 334 11.35 19.86 -7.34
C VAL A 334 10.88 20.07 -8.78
N VAL A 335 10.23 21.18 -9.04
CA VAL A 335 9.71 21.50 -10.39
C VAL A 335 10.81 22.14 -11.21
N VAL A 336 11.36 21.37 -12.17
CA VAL A 336 12.44 21.83 -13.04
C VAL A 336 11.86 22.54 -14.28
N ARG A 337 12.35 23.74 -14.58
CA ARG A 337 11.94 24.56 -15.71
C ARG A 337 13.10 24.77 -16.70
N PRO A 338 12.82 25.14 -17.95
CA PRO A 338 13.88 25.35 -18.96
C PRO A 338 14.93 26.39 -18.57
N GLU A 339 14.55 27.37 -17.76
CA GLU A 339 15.40 28.45 -17.26
C GLU A 339 16.24 28.07 -16.03
N ASP A 340 15.99 26.92 -15.41
CA ASP A 340 16.68 26.50 -14.20
C ASP A 340 18.14 26.14 -14.46
N THR A 341 18.97 26.48 -13.49
CA THR A 341 20.40 26.16 -13.45
C THR A 341 20.69 25.18 -12.31
N ALA A 342 21.88 24.58 -12.32
CA ALA A 342 22.31 23.74 -11.20
C ALA A 342 22.37 24.50 -9.87
N GLU A 343 22.53 25.82 -9.89
CA GLU A 343 22.53 26.66 -8.70
C GLU A 343 21.12 26.91 -8.19
N SER A 344 20.15 27.25 -9.07
CA SER A 344 18.75 27.46 -8.67
C SER A 344 18.12 26.21 -8.07
N LEU A 345 18.52 25.01 -8.55
CA LEU A 345 18.02 23.72 -8.05
C LEU A 345 18.69 23.22 -6.77
N ARG A 346 19.77 23.88 -6.29
CA ARG A 346 20.44 23.55 -5.02
C ARG A 346 19.88 24.29 -3.81
N ARG A 347 19.10 25.30 -4.03
CA ARG A 347 18.44 26.09 -3.01
C ARG A 347 17.39 25.26 -2.25
#